data_9f3e255fd78cda46e086ed84ed338e2d
#
_entry.id   9f3e255fd78cda46e086ed84ed338e2d
#
_cell.length_a   1.000
_cell.length_b   1.000
_cell.length_c   1.000
_cell.angle_alpha   90.00
_cell.angle_beta   90.00
_cell.angle_gamma   90.00
#
_symmetry.space_group_name_H-M   'P 1'
#
loop_
_entity.id
_entity.type
_entity.pdbx_description
1 polymer ?
#
loop_
_entity_poly.entity_id
_entity_poly.type
_entity_poly.pdbx_seq_one_letter_code
_entity_poly.pdbx_strand_id
1 'polypeptide(L)'
;EEVTKKAEMPKYDLSTPQTFLFIGDSMLEGLYPRLAAYAKENGHKLYVVIWWGSTSEKWGNSDKLKKYVEKYQPTYVFICLGANELFVRDISSKRDKYVKNIISQIGSLPYVWIGPPNWKEDTGINDLIATNVAQGTFFLSNGMHFDRASDGAHPTRSSAILWMDSVARWMPNHSAHPILMELPKEHTAR
;
A
#
# COMPACT_ATOMS: atom_id res chain seq x y z
N GLU A 1 -31.53 35.21 9.34
CA GLU A 1 -30.98 34.24 8.36
C GLU A 1 -29.50 33.98 8.72
N GLU A 2 -29.23 32.90 9.44
CA GLU A 2 -27.87 32.43 9.71
C GLU A 2 -27.31 31.77 8.45
N VAL A 3 -26.41 32.47 7.79
CA VAL A 3 -25.60 31.89 6.72
C VAL A 3 -24.55 30.97 7.37
N THR A 4 -24.84 29.69 7.40
CA THR A 4 -23.87 28.68 7.77
C THR A 4 -22.69 28.75 6.82
N LYS A 5 -21.55 29.32 7.26
CA LYS A 5 -20.26 29.25 6.55
C LYS A 5 -19.87 27.77 6.46
N LYS A 6 -19.98 27.21 5.25
CA LYS A 6 -19.39 25.93 4.92
C LYS A 6 -17.90 26.05 5.21
N ALA A 7 -17.39 25.28 6.17
CA ALA A 7 -15.97 25.21 6.43
C ALA A 7 -15.26 24.75 5.15
N GLU A 8 -14.45 25.62 4.57
CA GLU A 8 -13.60 25.24 3.44
C GLU A 8 -12.63 24.17 3.93
N MET A 9 -12.70 23.00 3.29
CA MET A 9 -11.71 21.94 3.51
C MET A 9 -10.32 22.50 3.17
N PRO A 10 -9.30 22.26 4.00
CA PRO A 10 -7.96 22.71 3.69
C PRO A 10 -7.56 22.17 2.33
N LYS A 11 -7.13 23.05 1.42
CA LYS A 11 -6.54 22.65 0.15
C LYS A 11 -5.23 21.95 0.44
N TYR A 12 -5.22 20.62 0.37
CA TYR A 12 -3.96 19.86 0.39
C TYR A 12 -3.16 20.19 -0.86
N ASP A 13 -1.90 20.54 -0.70
CA ASP A 13 -0.97 20.63 -1.80
C ASP A 13 -0.56 19.22 -2.23
N LEU A 14 -1.26 18.69 -3.23
CA LEU A 14 -1.04 17.34 -3.74
C LEU A 14 0.33 17.17 -4.43
N SER A 15 1.00 18.27 -4.75
CA SER A 15 2.29 18.27 -5.44
C SER A 15 3.49 18.27 -4.49
N THR A 16 3.27 18.35 -3.19
CA THR A 16 4.35 18.35 -2.19
C THR A 16 5.21 17.09 -2.34
N PRO A 17 6.54 17.24 -2.50
CA PRO A 17 7.44 16.09 -2.56
C PRO A 17 7.35 15.23 -1.31
N GLN A 18 7.29 13.91 -1.50
CA GLN A 18 7.21 12.94 -0.43
C GLN A 18 8.46 12.07 -0.38
N THR A 19 8.69 11.45 0.76
CA THR A 19 9.62 10.34 0.93
C THR A 19 8.81 9.10 1.25
N PHE A 20 8.71 8.19 0.29
CA PHE A 20 7.98 6.94 0.43
C PHE A 20 8.82 5.86 1.07
N LEU A 21 8.26 5.17 2.04
CA LEU A 21 8.74 3.87 2.51
C LEU A 21 7.72 2.81 2.07
N PHE A 22 8.15 1.86 1.25
CA PHE A 22 7.31 0.75 0.79
C PHE A 22 7.80 -0.55 1.40
N ILE A 23 6.97 -1.16 2.24
CA ILE A 23 7.27 -2.43 2.92
C ILE A 23 6.26 -3.50 2.55
N GLY A 24 6.66 -4.74 2.61
CA GLY A 24 5.77 -5.87 2.43
C GLY A 24 6.47 -7.16 2.08
N ASP A 25 5.71 -8.06 1.46
CA ASP A 25 6.14 -9.37 0.99
C ASP A 25 6.67 -9.34 -0.46
N SER A 26 6.81 -10.51 -1.07
CA SER A 26 7.32 -10.64 -2.44
C SER A 26 6.45 -10.00 -3.53
N MET A 27 5.20 -9.63 -3.23
CA MET A 27 4.37 -8.91 -4.19
C MET A 27 4.95 -7.55 -4.56
N LEU A 28 5.80 -6.99 -3.69
CA LEU A 28 6.52 -5.74 -3.97
C LEU A 28 7.43 -5.84 -5.19
N GLU A 29 7.95 -7.01 -5.51
CA GLU A 29 8.82 -7.18 -6.69
C GLU A 29 8.13 -6.71 -7.98
N GLY A 30 6.83 -6.94 -8.09
CA GLY A 30 6.04 -6.46 -9.23
C GLY A 30 5.63 -4.99 -9.11
N LEU A 31 5.35 -4.52 -7.91
CA LEU A 31 4.81 -3.18 -7.67
C LEU A 31 5.89 -2.09 -7.60
N TYR A 32 7.03 -2.36 -6.95
CA TYR A 32 7.98 -1.30 -6.65
C TYR A 32 8.61 -0.65 -7.88
N PRO A 33 8.92 -1.37 -8.99
CA PRO A 33 9.49 -0.72 -10.16
C PRO A 33 8.56 0.33 -10.75
N ARG A 34 7.25 0.05 -10.75
CA ARG A 34 6.25 1.01 -11.25
C ARG A 34 6.03 2.16 -10.27
N LEU A 35 6.02 1.91 -8.97
CA LEU A 35 5.97 2.98 -7.97
C LEU A 35 7.22 3.87 -8.05
N ALA A 36 8.40 3.30 -8.31
CA ALA A 36 9.63 4.06 -8.52
C ALA A 36 9.52 5.00 -9.73
N ALA A 37 8.89 4.55 -10.81
CA ALA A 37 8.62 5.39 -11.97
C ALA A 37 7.69 6.56 -11.63
N TYR A 38 6.61 6.31 -10.88
CA TYR A 38 5.73 7.36 -10.37
C TYR A 38 6.47 8.34 -9.44
N ALA A 39 7.27 7.83 -8.54
CA ALA A 39 8.04 8.65 -7.61
C ALA A 39 8.99 9.59 -8.38
N LYS A 40 9.69 9.08 -9.37
CA LYS A 40 10.59 9.87 -10.22
C LYS A 40 9.83 10.95 -11.00
N GLU A 41 8.71 10.62 -11.62
CA GLU A 41 7.89 11.56 -12.39
C GLU A 41 7.33 12.69 -11.52
N ASN A 42 6.94 12.37 -10.27
CA ASN A 42 6.27 13.30 -9.38
C ASN A 42 7.19 13.93 -8.30
N GLY A 43 8.50 13.71 -8.40
CA GLY A 43 9.48 14.35 -7.52
C GLY A 43 9.55 13.74 -6.11
N HIS A 44 9.14 12.48 -5.94
CA HIS A 44 9.21 11.77 -4.67
C HIS A 44 10.46 10.90 -4.57
N LYS A 45 10.90 10.62 -3.34
CA LYS A 45 11.91 9.59 -3.02
C LYS A 45 11.20 8.29 -2.68
N LEU A 46 11.83 7.16 -2.96
CA LEU A 46 11.31 5.84 -2.62
C LEU A 46 12.37 4.97 -1.97
N TYR A 47 12.04 4.42 -0.82
CA TYR A 47 12.76 3.34 -0.15
C TYR A 47 11.89 2.09 -0.12
N VAL A 48 12.44 0.95 -0.51
CA VAL A 48 11.73 -0.33 -0.61
C VAL A 48 12.37 -1.35 0.30
N VAL A 49 11.57 -2.02 1.11
CA VAL A 49 11.99 -3.14 1.94
C VAL A 49 11.09 -4.33 1.66
N ILE A 50 11.65 -5.34 0.99
CA ILE A 50 10.96 -6.58 0.71
C ILE A 50 11.41 -7.64 1.71
N TRP A 51 10.44 -8.19 2.42
CA TRP A 51 10.66 -9.35 3.26
C TRP A 51 9.91 -10.54 2.65
N TRP A 52 10.64 -11.34 1.86
CA TRP A 52 10.08 -12.46 1.12
C TRP A 52 9.41 -13.47 2.07
N GLY A 53 8.21 -13.91 1.70
CA GLY A 53 7.43 -14.84 2.51
C GLY A 53 6.87 -14.24 3.80
N SER A 54 6.98 -12.93 4.00
CA SER A 54 6.47 -12.29 5.20
C SER A 54 4.95 -12.22 5.25
N THR A 55 4.46 -12.07 6.46
CA THR A 55 3.05 -12.04 6.83
C THR A 55 2.80 -10.89 7.78
N SER A 56 1.55 -10.57 8.04
CA SER A 56 1.19 -9.62 9.09
C SER A 56 1.73 -10.05 10.47
N GLU A 57 1.78 -11.37 10.73
CA GLU A 57 2.37 -11.90 11.97
C GLU A 57 3.86 -11.59 12.07
N LYS A 58 4.63 -11.83 11.01
CA LYS A 58 6.08 -11.56 11.02
C LYS A 58 6.38 -10.08 11.23
N TRP A 59 5.72 -9.20 10.50
CA TRP A 59 5.89 -7.77 10.65
C TRP A 59 5.35 -7.25 11.99
N GLY A 60 4.17 -7.70 12.40
CA GLY A 60 3.53 -7.26 13.64
C GLY A 60 4.21 -7.80 14.89
N ASN A 61 4.91 -8.93 14.80
CA ASN A 61 5.70 -9.52 15.90
C ASN A 61 7.16 -9.04 15.91
N SER A 62 7.47 -7.99 15.19
CA SER A 62 8.81 -7.42 15.01
C SER A 62 8.71 -5.91 15.13
N ASP A 63 9.80 -5.26 15.47
CA ASP A 63 9.94 -3.81 15.45
C ASP A 63 10.62 -3.28 14.17
N LYS A 64 10.74 -4.13 13.15
CA LYS A 64 11.42 -3.77 11.89
C LYS A 64 10.82 -2.55 11.21
N LEU A 65 9.49 -2.47 11.14
CA LEU A 65 8.83 -1.33 10.52
C LEU A 65 9.21 -0.02 11.24
N LYS A 66 9.13 -0.02 12.56
CA LYS A 66 9.52 1.13 13.38
C LYS A 66 10.98 1.53 13.13
N LYS A 67 11.89 0.56 13.04
CA LYS A 67 13.31 0.80 12.75
C LYS A 67 13.53 1.37 11.36
N TYR A 68 12.79 0.90 10.35
CA TYR A 68 12.86 1.45 9.00
C TYR A 68 12.28 2.86 8.92
N VAL A 69 11.20 3.15 9.65
CA VAL A 69 10.66 4.50 9.77
C VAL A 69 11.70 5.44 10.39
N GLU A 70 12.37 5.02 11.45
CA GLU A 70 13.45 5.79 12.07
C GLU A 70 14.65 6.01 11.14
N LYS A 71 15.03 4.97 10.39
CA LYS A 71 16.17 5.01 9.48
C LYS A 71 15.95 5.90 8.27
N TYR A 72 14.81 5.77 7.62
CA TYR A 72 14.54 6.44 6.34
C TYR A 72 13.77 7.75 6.47
N GLN A 73 13.22 8.04 7.64
CA GLN A 73 12.45 9.27 7.91
C GLN A 73 11.40 9.54 6.82
N PRO A 74 10.52 8.56 6.48
CA PRO A 74 9.52 8.74 5.44
C PRO A 74 8.48 9.78 5.85
N THR A 75 7.84 10.37 4.85
CA THR A 75 6.65 11.20 5.03
C THR A 75 5.37 10.45 4.69
N TYR A 76 5.51 9.29 4.03
CA TYR A 76 4.39 8.46 3.58
C TYR A 76 4.80 6.99 3.55
N VAL A 77 3.95 6.11 4.05
CA VAL A 77 4.22 4.67 4.10
C VAL A 77 3.25 3.93 3.19
N PHE A 78 3.78 3.07 2.33
CA PHE A 78 3.00 2.08 1.58
C PHE A 78 3.28 0.69 2.14
N ILE A 79 2.24 -0.11 2.28
CA ILE A 79 2.31 -1.50 2.76
C ILE A 79 1.62 -2.39 1.73
N CYS A 80 2.21 -3.54 1.42
CA CYS A 80 1.51 -4.62 0.72
C CYS A 80 1.79 -5.93 1.44
N LEU A 81 0.80 -6.41 2.18
CA LEU A 81 0.82 -7.64 2.95
C LEU A 81 -0.53 -8.34 2.86
N GLY A 82 -0.52 -9.64 3.03
CA GLY A 82 -1.71 -10.50 3.08
C GLY A 82 -1.69 -11.66 2.08
N ALA A 83 -0.84 -11.61 1.05
CA ALA A 83 -0.78 -12.64 0.02
C ALA A 83 -0.37 -14.03 0.57
N ASN A 84 0.38 -14.08 1.65
CA ASN A 84 0.83 -15.32 2.31
C ASN A 84 -0.11 -15.77 3.44
N GLU A 85 -1.29 -15.17 3.55
CA GLU A 85 -2.25 -15.41 4.63
C GLU A 85 -3.68 -15.67 4.13
N LEU A 86 -3.85 -15.88 2.82
CA LEU A 86 -5.16 -16.10 2.20
C LEU A 86 -5.84 -17.40 2.68
N PHE A 87 -5.08 -18.33 3.21
CA PHE A 87 -5.53 -19.67 3.64
C PHE A 87 -5.61 -19.85 5.16
N VAL A 88 -5.29 -18.83 5.94
CA VAL A 88 -5.26 -18.92 7.41
C VAL A 88 -6.69 -18.98 7.95
N ARG A 89 -7.02 -20.04 8.66
CA ARG A 89 -8.31 -20.17 9.35
C ARG A 89 -8.31 -19.34 10.64
N ASP A 90 -9.48 -18.87 11.04
CA ASP A 90 -9.65 -18.01 12.23
C ASP A 90 -8.70 -16.82 12.21
N ILE A 91 -8.58 -16.20 11.04
CA ILE A 91 -7.59 -15.14 10.76
C ILE A 91 -7.68 -13.99 11.77
N SER A 92 -8.89 -13.60 12.15
CA SER A 92 -9.13 -12.53 13.10
C SER A 92 -8.46 -12.82 14.44
N SER A 93 -8.71 -13.98 15.03
CA SER A 93 -8.13 -14.36 16.34
C SER A 93 -6.61 -14.52 16.26
N LYS A 94 -6.09 -14.95 15.11
CA LYS A 94 -4.66 -15.23 14.93
C LYS A 94 -3.83 -14.02 14.50
N ARG A 95 -4.43 -13.02 13.86
CA ARG A 95 -3.70 -11.93 13.20
C ARG A 95 -4.07 -10.52 13.64
N ASP A 96 -5.22 -10.35 14.32
CA ASP A 96 -5.73 -9.00 14.67
C ASP A 96 -4.69 -8.17 15.44
N LYS A 97 -4.07 -8.72 16.44
CA LYS A 97 -3.03 -8.05 17.24
C LYS A 97 -1.83 -7.63 16.41
N TYR A 98 -1.47 -8.42 15.41
CA TYR A 98 -0.31 -8.12 14.55
C TYR A 98 -0.61 -7.01 13.55
N VAL A 99 -1.80 -7.00 12.98
CA VAL A 99 -2.25 -5.89 12.12
C VAL A 99 -2.28 -4.60 12.93
N LYS A 100 -2.82 -4.62 14.14
CA LYS A 100 -2.80 -3.48 15.06
C LYS A 100 -1.39 -3.00 15.39
N ASN A 101 -0.46 -3.93 15.63
CA ASN A 101 0.94 -3.59 15.92
C ASN A 101 1.64 -2.94 14.73
N ILE A 102 1.36 -3.39 13.51
CA ILE A 102 1.87 -2.76 12.28
C ILE A 102 1.40 -1.31 12.20
N ILE A 103 0.11 -1.07 12.37
CA ILE A 103 -0.48 0.27 12.32
C ILE A 103 0.11 1.16 13.43
N SER A 104 0.30 0.62 14.63
CA SER A 104 0.93 1.31 15.74
C SER A 104 2.37 1.75 15.42
N GLN A 105 3.14 0.92 14.71
CA GLN A 105 4.52 1.26 14.32
C GLN A 105 4.60 2.36 13.26
N ILE A 106 3.57 2.52 12.43
CA ILE A 106 3.46 3.64 11.49
C ILE A 106 3.28 4.95 12.25
N GLY A 107 2.60 4.90 13.40
CA GLY A 107 2.29 6.07 14.21
C GLY A 107 1.34 7.03 13.50
N SER A 108 1.68 8.30 13.46
CA SER A 108 0.87 9.36 12.85
C SER A 108 1.17 9.61 11.36
N LEU A 109 2.09 8.86 10.76
CA LEU A 109 2.43 9.02 9.36
C LEU A 109 1.24 8.67 8.45
N PRO A 110 1.04 9.44 7.38
CA PRO A 110 0.16 9.02 6.29
C PRO A 110 0.56 7.67 5.74
N TYR A 111 -0.41 6.82 5.42
CA TYR A 111 -0.12 5.52 4.84
C TYR A 111 -1.26 5.02 3.94
N VAL A 112 -0.92 4.07 3.09
CA VAL A 112 -1.85 3.24 2.34
C VAL A 112 -1.42 1.79 2.45
N TRP A 113 -2.37 0.94 2.81
CA TRP A 113 -2.21 -0.51 2.74
C TRP A 113 -2.81 -1.01 1.43
N ILE A 114 -1.98 -1.53 0.56
CA ILE A 114 -2.41 -2.18 -0.68
C ILE A 114 -2.74 -3.63 -0.34
N GLY A 115 -4.00 -4.01 -0.46
CA GLY A 115 -4.45 -5.37 -0.19
C GLY A 115 -3.83 -6.37 -1.16
N PRO A 116 -3.76 -7.66 -0.78
CA PRO A 116 -3.14 -8.69 -1.62
C PRO A 116 -3.90 -8.89 -2.93
N PRO A 117 -3.18 -9.26 -4.00
CA PRO A 117 -3.78 -9.56 -5.30
C PRO A 117 -4.30 -11.01 -5.30
N ASN A 118 -5.33 -11.30 -4.55
CA ASN A 118 -5.78 -12.66 -4.22
C ASN A 118 -5.55 -13.68 -5.33
N TRP A 119 -4.54 -14.54 -5.15
CA TRP A 119 -4.25 -15.66 -6.04
C TRP A 119 -5.05 -16.92 -5.69
N LYS A 120 -5.80 -16.86 -4.64
CA LYS A 120 -6.81 -17.83 -4.19
C LYS A 120 -7.84 -17.08 -3.33
N GLU A 121 -8.97 -17.72 -3.07
CA GLU A 121 -9.98 -17.20 -2.16
C GLU A 121 -9.40 -17.02 -0.76
N ASP A 122 -9.66 -15.86 -0.14
CA ASP A 122 -9.15 -15.59 1.19
C ASP A 122 -10.11 -16.03 2.29
N THR A 123 -9.55 -16.35 3.43
CA THR A 123 -10.27 -16.73 4.65
C THR A 123 -10.64 -15.53 5.51
N GLY A 124 -10.35 -14.31 5.09
CA GLY A 124 -10.75 -13.08 5.77
C GLY A 124 -9.65 -12.05 6.01
N ILE A 125 -8.46 -12.20 5.44
CA ILE A 125 -7.36 -11.23 5.65
C ILE A 125 -7.72 -9.82 5.15
N ASN A 126 -8.40 -9.70 4.01
CA ASN A 126 -8.83 -8.39 3.51
C ASN A 126 -9.81 -7.70 4.47
N ASP A 127 -10.78 -8.42 4.98
CA ASP A 127 -11.75 -7.89 5.95
C ASP A 127 -11.05 -7.51 7.26
N LEU A 128 -10.12 -8.31 7.72
CA LEU A 128 -9.35 -8.03 8.93
C LEU A 128 -8.54 -6.73 8.80
N ILE A 129 -7.86 -6.55 7.69
CA ILE A 129 -7.12 -5.30 7.43
C ILE A 129 -8.10 -4.14 7.40
N ALA A 130 -9.17 -4.25 6.62
CA ALA A 130 -10.15 -3.19 6.45
C ALA A 130 -10.79 -2.73 7.77
N THR A 131 -11.02 -3.66 8.73
CA THR A 131 -11.58 -3.33 10.04
C THR A 131 -10.61 -2.62 10.97
N ASN A 132 -9.30 -2.72 10.73
CA ASN A 132 -8.27 -2.13 11.57
C ASN A 132 -7.72 -0.81 11.08
N VAL A 133 -7.91 -0.49 9.81
CA VAL A 133 -7.36 0.74 9.21
C VAL A 133 -8.44 1.80 9.07
N ALA A 134 -8.04 3.06 9.07
CA ALA A 134 -8.96 4.16 8.85
C ALA A 134 -9.53 4.12 7.41
N GLN A 135 -10.72 4.68 7.24
CA GLN A 135 -11.32 4.81 5.91
C GLN A 135 -10.40 5.61 4.98
N GLY A 136 -10.24 5.14 3.75
CA GLY A 136 -9.38 5.78 2.76
C GLY A 136 -7.89 5.46 2.90
N THR A 137 -7.51 4.47 3.73
CA THR A 137 -6.12 4.00 3.88
C THR A 137 -5.91 2.59 3.36
N PHE A 138 -6.94 1.95 2.82
CA PHE A 138 -6.89 0.59 2.30
C PHE A 138 -7.32 0.55 0.84
N PHE A 139 -6.41 0.11 -0.04
CA PHE A 139 -6.71 -0.18 -1.44
C PHE A 139 -7.03 -1.67 -1.60
N LEU A 140 -8.27 -1.99 -1.89
CA LEU A 140 -8.73 -3.37 -2.06
C LEU A 140 -8.39 -3.87 -3.47
N SER A 141 -7.50 -4.86 -3.54
CA SER A 141 -7.01 -5.42 -4.81
C SER A 141 -7.70 -6.72 -5.23
N ASN A 142 -8.49 -7.32 -4.36
CA ASN A 142 -9.06 -8.66 -4.58
C ASN A 142 -10.07 -8.76 -5.73
N GLY A 143 -10.66 -7.63 -6.13
CA GLY A 143 -11.61 -7.57 -7.27
C GLY A 143 -10.94 -7.33 -8.62
N MET A 144 -9.63 -7.16 -8.67
CA MET A 144 -8.88 -6.97 -9.91
C MET A 144 -8.55 -8.32 -10.55
N HIS A 145 -8.56 -8.34 -11.88
CA HIS A 145 -8.05 -9.48 -12.64
C HIS A 145 -6.54 -9.35 -12.85
N PHE A 146 -5.80 -10.41 -12.56
CA PHE A 146 -4.36 -10.48 -12.76
C PHE A 146 -4.01 -11.70 -13.61
N ASP A 147 -3.19 -11.49 -14.64
CA ASP A 147 -2.44 -12.59 -15.23
C ASP A 147 -1.32 -12.98 -14.27
N ARG A 148 -1.13 -14.30 -14.11
CA ARG A 148 -0.19 -14.84 -13.12
C ARG A 148 1.07 -15.37 -13.77
N ALA A 149 2.19 -15.24 -13.06
CA ALA A 149 3.42 -15.92 -13.41
C ALA A 149 3.29 -17.44 -13.28
N SER A 150 4.33 -18.18 -13.63
CA SER A 150 4.32 -19.65 -13.63
C SER A 150 4.01 -20.28 -12.26
N ASP A 151 4.22 -19.55 -11.16
CA ASP A 151 3.86 -20.01 -9.81
C ASP A 151 2.35 -19.93 -9.51
N GLY A 152 1.58 -19.31 -10.38
CA GLY A 152 0.14 -19.13 -10.23
C GLY A 152 -0.28 -18.12 -9.16
N ALA A 153 0.67 -17.44 -8.53
CA ALA A 153 0.44 -16.52 -7.42
C ALA A 153 0.85 -15.08 -7.76
N HIS A 154 2.10 -14.85 -8.15
CA HIS A 154 2.56 -13.51 -8.49
C HIS A 154 1.93 -13.00 -9.78
N PRO A 155 1.42 -11.76 -9.81
CA PRO A 155 1.05 -11.12 -11.06
C PRO A 155 2.21 -11.07 -12.04
N THR A 156 1.93 -11.17 -13.33
CA THR A 156 2.92 -10.88 -14.36
C THR A 156 3.40 -9.44 -14.24
N ARG A 157 4.53 -9.11 -14.85
CA ARG A 157 5.03 -7.74 -14.87
C ARG A 157 3.99 -6.74 -15.41
N SER A 158 3.33 -7.07 -16.51
CA SER A 158 2.28 -6.22 -17.10
C SER A 158 1.07 -6.06 -16.20
N SER A 159 0.63 -7.12 -15.53
CA SER A 159 -0.46 -7.05 -14.55
C SER A 159 -0.07 -6.22 -13.32
N ALA A 160 1.16 -6.34 -12.84
CA ALA A 160 1.65 -5.54 -11.71
C ALA A 160 1.75 -4.04 -12.04
N ILE A 161 2.10 -3.70 -13.28
CA ILE A 161 2.07 -2.31 -13.77
C ILE A 161 0.65 -1.76 -13.71
N LEU A 162 -0.33 -2.49 -14.24
CA LEU A 162 -1.75 -2.08 -14.18
C LEU A 162 -2.27 -2.00 -12.75
N TRP A 163 -1.81 -2.87 -11.88
CA TRP A 163 -2.14 -2.83 -10.46
C TRP A 163 -1.65 -1.55 -9.80
N MET A 164 -0.37 -1.22 -9.97
CA MET A 164 0.18 0.02 -9.42
C MET A 164 -0.46 1.26 -10.05
N ASP A 165 -0.75 1.23 -11.35
CA ASP A 165 -1.46 2.31 -12.04
C ASP A 165 -2.85 2.54 -11.44
N SER A 166 -3.55 1.47 -11.04
CA SER A 166 -4.85 1.56 -10.36
C SER A 166 -4.74 2.20 -8.98
N VAL A 167 -3.70 1.85 -8.22
CA VAL A 167 -3.40 2.50 -6.93
C VAL A 167 -3.11 3.98 -7.13
N ALA A 168 -2.28 4.32 -8.12
CA ALA A 168 -1.91 5.71 -8.40
C ALA A 168 -3.12 6.58 -8.79
N ARG A 169 -4.05 6.05 -9.59
CA ARG A 169 -5.31 6.75 -9.93
C ARG A 169 -6.23 6.94 -8.74
N TRP A 170 -6.21 6.00 -7.81
CA TRP A 170 -7.01 6.05 -6.59
C TRP A 170 -6.49 7.12 -5.61
N MET A 171 -5.18 7.37 -5.56
CA MET A 171 -4.53 8.21 -4.55
C MET A 171 -5.08 9.64 -4.45
N PRO A 172 -5.26 10.41 -5.53
CA PRO A 172 -5.62 11.82 -5.39
C PRO A 172 -7.07 12.06 -4.96
N ASN A 173 -7.98 11.10 -5.21
CA ASN A 173 -9.41 11.30 -5.01
C ASN A 173 -10.03 10.44 -3.91
N HIS A 174 -9.40 9.33 -3.54
CA HIS A 174 -9.98 8.34 -2.63
C HIS A 174 -9.14 8.07 -1.39
N SER A 175 -7.84 8.38 -1.42
CA SER A 175 -6.99 8.24 -0.25
C SER A 175 -7.37 9.26 0.82
N ALA A 176 -7.35 8.84 2.10
CA ALA A 176 -7.45 9.75 3.24
C ALA A 176 -6.28 10.74 3.30
N HIS A 177 -5.16 10.38 2.68
CA HIS A 177 -3.96 11.20 2.54
C HIS A 177 -3.63 11.37 1.07
N PRO A 178 -4.38 12.20 0.34
CA PRO A 178 -4.25 12.31 -1.10
C PRO A 178 -2.91 12.91 -1.52
N ILE A 179 -2.31 12.33 -2.54
CA ILE A 179 -1.12 12.85 -3.22
C ILE A 179 -1.32 12.73 -4.73
N LEU A 180 -0.68 13.62 -5.46
CA LEU A 180 -0.68 13.56 -6.91
C LEU A 180 0.29 12.49 -7.39
N MET A 181 -0.22 11.60 -8.23
CA MET A 181 0.55 10.53 -8.86
C MET A 181 0.29 10.57 -10.37
N GLU A 182 0.92 11.54 -11.03
CA GLU A 182 0.85 11.66 -12.48
C GLU A 182 1.53 10.47 -13.14
N LEU A 183 0.92 9.98 -14.21
CA LEU A 183 1.41 8.85 -14.98
C LEU A 183 2.84 9.12 -15.48
N PRO A 184 3.78 8.19 -15.28
CA PRO A 184 5.13 8.35 -15.81
C PRO A 184 5.12 8.50 -17.33
N LYS A 185 5.90 9.43 -17.86
CA LYS A 185 6.11 9.57 -19.31
C LYS A 185 6.85 8.34 -19.80
N GLU A 186 6.32 7.69 -20.84
CA GLU A 186 7.03 6.62 -21.50
C GLU A 186 8.27 7.21 -22.20
N HIS A 187 9.44 6.84 -21.69
CA HIS A 187 10.65 7.02 -22.49
C HIS A 187 10.63 5.94 -23.55
N THR A 188 10.25 6.30 -24.78
CA THR A 188 10.57 5.47 -25.93
C THR A 188 12.09 5.31 -25.94
N ALA A 189 12.53 4.11 -25.55
CA ALA A 189 13.94 3.72 -25.76
C ALA A 189 14.22 3.83 -27.27
N ARG A 190 15.12 4.74 -27.63
CA ARG A 190 15.72 4.77 -28.97
C ARG A 190 16.79 3.70 -29.06
#